data_bcbf3d76d618b11d906b5fbea355dc38
#
_entry.id   bcbf3d76d618b11d906b5fbea355dc38
#
_cell.length_a   1.000
_cell.length_b   1.000
_cell.length_c   1.000
_cell.angle_alpha   90.00
_cell.angle_beta   90.00
_cell.angle_gamma   90.00
#
_symmetry.space_group_name_H-M   'P 1'
#
loop_
_entity.id
_entity.type
_entity.pdbx_description
1 polymer ?
#
loop_
_entity_poly.entity_id
_entity_poly.type
_entity_poly.pdbx_seq_one_letter_code
_entity_poly.pdbx_strand_id
1 'polypeptide(L)'
;MMLQKLTKPSLAIMTLIGLSACTTVGPDYVHPQQTTLPSDWSLQKAVQDTVQSEQKVQQWWQQFNDPTLNQLVELASQQNLDLEAAGLRIVQARALVGVASGLQYPQVQTVSGNLARAYVNDQGLNNAALTFDAAWEMDIWGKYSRGIESVEAGYYATIASYHDIMVTITSEVVRNYINYRTYQERILLSKRNIEIQERVVHITQVQFDSGNVTELDVQQAQNQLYTTRAAQPSLEIAMKQSRTAIALLLGVLPEEVDAILASNGVPERIAEYEAQFKSTGRKTALSGNDENSIVPRPPLLETQIDANLVMRRPDLQVSEMQARAQSAQIGVAEAALYPSFSLFGSIGIDSTVPDGSSFSFSDSLTMVAGPAFSWNIFQYGRVKNNIRFEDASFQETLTNYNKKVLQAVNEVTNALEAYDLYLQQKSLRLQSVNSSIRAFNISMTQYENGQISFERLLNSVEKMTRAEDNYASIKGSVANQVVALYKSLGGGWQAQTGKPFLSDEITQQMVERTDWDGYLDQENRVLPPLPIERVDETAPKGEEP
;
A
#
# COMPACT_ATOMS: atom_id res chain seq x y z
N MET A 1 -26.69 -52.48 45.77
CA MET A 1 -27.97 -51.81 46.11
C MET A 1 -27.62 -50.57 46.92
N MET A 2 -27.32 -49.46 46.22
CA MET A 2 -27.29 -48.11 46.78
C MET A 2 -27.01 -47.10 45.62
N LEU A 3 -28.01 -46.93 44.77
CA LEU A 3 -28.17 -45.76 43.89
C LEU A 3 -29.33 -44.99 44.45
N GLN A 4 -29.05 -44.08 45.40
CA GLN A 4 -30.07 -43.25 46.02
C GLN A 4 -29.90 -41.78 45.59
N LYS A 5 -30.86 -41.35 44.75
CA LYS A 5 -31.43 -40.00 44.71
C LYS A 5 -30.47 -38.80 44.72
N LEU A 6 -29.92 -38.50 43.59
CA LEU A 6 -29.59 -37.08 43.31
C LEU A 6 -30.92 -36.32 43.27
N THR A 7 -31.11 -35.45 44.22
CA THR A 7 -32.32 -34.64 44.39
C THR A 7 -32.42 -33.61 43.25
N LYS A 8 -33.65 -33.41 42.75
CA LYS A 8 -33.94 -32.45 41.63
C LYS A 8 -33.32 -31.05 41.78
N PRO A 9 -33.07 -30.46 42.98
CA PRO A 9 -32.37 -29.20 43.12
C PRO A 9 -30.87 -29.27 42.76
N SER A 10 -30.17 -30.39 42.96
CA SER A 10 -28.77 -30.54 42.56
C SER A 10 -28.57 -30.60 41.06
N LEU A 11 -29.53 -31.18 40.36
CA LEU A 11 -29.53 -31.19 38.86
C LEU A 11 -29.85 -29.82 38.30
N ALA A 12 -30.77 -29.04 38.92
CA ALA A 12 -31.12 -27.68 38.54
C ALA A 12 -29.97 -26.68 38.81
N ILE A 13 -29.22 -26.85 39.87
CA ILE A 13 -28.03 -26.04 40.20
C ILE A 13 -26.88 -26.37 39.21
N MET A 14 -26.72 -27.62 38.84
CA MET A 14 -25.72 -28.05 37.83
C MET A 14 -26.08 -27.56 36.43
N THR A 15 -27.37 -27.45 36.08
CA THR A 15 -27.83 -26.89 34.80
C THR A 15 -27.74 -25.35 34.79
N LEU A 16 -27.97 -24.66 35.90
CA LEU A 16 -27.81 -23.19 35.99
C LEU A 16 -26.32 -22.76 35.96
N ILE A 17 -25.42 -23.56 36.54
CA ILE A 17 -23.97 -23.32 36.45
C ILE A 17 -23.45 -23.60 35.01
N GLY A 18 -24.07 -24.54 34.28
CA GLY A 18 -23.72 -24.84 32.90
C GLY A 18 -24.15 -23.79 31.87
N LEU A 19 -25.12 -22.93 32.17
CA LEU A 19 -25.60 -21.87 31.26
C LEU A 19 -24.86 -20.53 31.39
N SER A 20 -24.07 -20.33 32.43
CA SER A 20 -23.24 -19.13 32.65
C SER A 20 -21.75 -19.36 32.35
N ALA A 21 -21.37 -20.53 31.85
CA ALA A 21 -19.97 -21.01 31.80
C ALA A 21 -19.20 -20.80 30.50
N CYS A 22 -19.75 -20.10 29.51
CA CYS A 22 -18.97 -19.69 28.33
C CYS A 22 -18.73 -18.18 28.40
N THR A 23 -17.86 -17.73 29.33
CA THR A 23 -17.42 -16.32 29.35
C THR A 23 -16.01 -16.27 28.79
N THR A 24 -15.88 -15.68 27.61
CA THR A 24 -14.57 -15.32 27.07
C THR A 24 -13.90 -14.34 28.03
N VAL A 25 -12.67 -14.67 28.45
CA VAL A 25 -11.87 -13.80 29.32
C VAL A 25 -11.04 -12.82 28.50
N GLY A 26 -10.52 -11.79 29.15
CA GLY A 26 -9.75 -10.72 28.53
C GLY A 26 -10.62 -9.55 28.06
N PRO A 27 -9.98 -8.43 27.71
CA PRO A 27 -10.67 -7.24 27.25
C PRO A 27 -11.25 -7.44 25.85
N ASP A 28 -12.44 -6.89 25.61
CA ASP A 28 -12.93 -6.70 24.24
C ASP A 28 -12.24 -5.49 23.63
N TYR A 29 -11.90 -5.61 22.33
CA TYR A 29 -11.29 -4.49 21.62
C TYR A 29 -12.27 -3.32 21.53
N VAL A 30 -11.81 -2.16 21.97
CA VAL A 30 -12.53 -0.89 21.82
C VAL A 30 -11.73 0.00 20.88
N HIS A 31 -12.38 0.54 19.88
CA HIS A 31 -11.75 1.47 18.94
C HIS A 31 -11.07 2.63 19.70
N PRO A 32 -9.80 2.95 19.42
CA PRO A 32 -9.11 4.03 20.11
C PRO A 32 -9.87 5.35 19.95
N GLN A 33 -10.04 6.10 21.05
CA GLN A 33 -10.62 7.44 20.95
C GLN A 33 -9.77 8.28 20.00
N GLN A 34 -10.42 8.83 18.99
CA GLN A 34 -9.77 9.59 17.94
C GLN A 34 -9.00 10.77 18.55
N THR A 35 -7.72 10.88 18.20
CA THR A 35 -6.97 12.13 18.38
C THR A 35 -7.78 13.24 17.72
N THR A 36 -7.95 14.39 18.40
CA THR A 36 -8.65 15.56 17.84
C THR A 36 -8.03 15.92 16.51
N LEU A 37 -8.70 15.53 15.42
CA LEU A 37 -8.30 15.94 14.08
C LEU A 37 -8.67 17.42 13.88
N PRO A 38 -7.94 18.18 13.03
CA PRO A 38 -8.40 19.49 12.59
C PRO A 38 -9.81 19.33 11.99
N SER A 39 -10.74 20.20 12.35
CA SER A 39 -12.11 20.14 11.82
C SER A 39 -12.15 20.25 10.30
N ASP A 40 -11.27 21.07 9.72
CA ASP A 40 -11.15 21.31 8.29
C ASP A 40 -9.71 21.65 7.91
N TRP A 41 -9.24 21.16 6.76
CA TRP A 41 -8.09 21.70 6.05
C TRP A 41 -8.57 22.67 4.97
N SER A 42 -8.36 23.97 5.17
CA SER A 42 -8.67 24.99 4.17
C SER A 42 -7.39 25.55 3.53
N LEU A 43 -7.35 25.61 2.22
CA LEU A 43 -6.38 26.44 1.50
C LEU A 43 -6.73 27.92 1.71
N GLN A 44 -5.75 28.77 1.97
CA GLN A 44 -5.94 30.20 2.37
C GLN A 44 -6.64 31.09 1.33
N LYS A 45 -6.98 30.59 0.16
CA LYS A 45 -7.76 31.32 -0.86
C LYS A 45 -9.00 30.53 -1.26
N ALA A 46 -10.13 31.03 -0.79
CA ALA A 46 -11.44 30.56 -1.17
C ALA A 46 -11.65 30.58 -2.70
N VAL A 47 -11.81 29.41 -3.30
CA VAL A 47 -12.53 29.23 -4.54
C VAL A 47 -13.67 28.28 -4.20
N GLN A 48 -14.87 28.81 -4.25
CA GLN A 48 -16.19 28.19 -4.07
C GLN A 48 -16.31 26.81 -3.37
N ASP A 49 -17.13 26.80 -2.34
CA ASP A 49 -17.56 25.70 -1.48
C ASP A 49 -17.93 24.41 -2.24
N THR A 50 -16.97 23.51 -2.40
CA THR A 50 -17.29 22.13 -2.78
C THR A 50 -16.38 21.17 -2.03
N VAL A 51 -16.97 20.42 -1.10
CA VAL A 51 -16.32 19.27 -0.45
C VAL A 51 -15.93 18.27 -1.55
N GLN A 52 -14.66 17.87 -1.61
CA GLN A 52 -14.25 16.85 -2.56
C GLN A 52 -15.06 15.58 -2.31
N SER A 53 -15.87 15.19 -3.30
CA SER A 53 -16.66 13.99 -3.20
C SER A 53 -15.74 12.78 -3.10
N GLU A 54 -16.12 11.81 -2.28
CA GLU A 54 -15.39 10.54 -2.10
C GLU A 54 -15.04 9.87 -3.44
N GLN A 55 -15.91 9.99 -4.45
CA GLN A 55 -15.68 9.48 -5.80
C GLN A 55 -14.47 10.11 -6.50
N LYS A 56 -14.18 11.40 -6.26
CA LYS A 56 -13.01 12.07 -6.84
C LYS A 56 -11.69 11.56 -6.26
N VAL A 57 -11.70 11.13 -5.00
CA VAL A 57 -10.52 10.56 -4.34
C VAL A 57 -10.27 9.11 -4.80
N GLN A 58 -11.34 8.37 -5.12
CA GLN A 58 -11.23 6.96 -5.52
C GLN A 58 -10.50 6.75 -6.85
N GLN A 59 -10.71 7.63 -7.84
CA GLN A 59 -10.10 7.54 -9.17
C GLN A 59 -9.44 8.88 -9.54
N TRP A 60 -8.71 9.46 -8.62
CA TRP A 60 -8.15 10.82 -8.71
C TRP A 60 -7.25 11.05 -9.93
N TRP A 61 -6.53 10.04 -10.44
CA TRP A 61 -5.66 10.17 -11.61
C TRP A 61 -6.44 10.47 -12.89
N GLN A 62 -7.72 10.08 -12.98
CA GLN A 62 -8.56 10.39 -14.15
C GLN A 62 -8.78 11.89 -14.31
N GLN A 63 -8.68 12.67 -13.23
CA GLN A 63 -8.83 14.12 -13.27
C GLN A 63 -7.68 14.84 -14.04
N PHE A 64 -6.59 14.14 -14.32
CA PHE A 64 -5.54 14.64 -15.22
C PHE A 64 -5.98 14.64 -16.69
N ASN A 65 -7.10 14.00 -17.04
CA ASN A 65 -7.64 13.90 -18.40
C ASN A 65 -6.61 13.37 -19.42
N ASP A 66 -5.76 12.43 -19.00
CA ASP A 66 -4.74 11.80 -19.85
C ASP A 66 -5.05 10.30 -20.02
N PRO A 67 -5.50 9.88 -21.23
CA PRO A 67 -5.85 8.47 -21.48
C PRO A 67 -4.67 7.51 -21.34
N THR A 68 -3.44 7.95 -21.66
CA THR A 68 -2.23 7.13 -21.50
C THR A 68 -1.96 6.88 -20.01
N LEU A 69 -2.14 7.89 -19.16
CA LEU A 69 -2.03 7.75 -17.72
C LEU A 69 -3.05 6.75 -17.18
N ASN A 70 -4.31 6.86 -17.61
CA ASN A 70 -5.37 5.95 -17.19
C ASN A 70 -5.04 4.49 -17.57
N GLN A 71 -4.55 4.27 -18.78
CA GLN A 71 -4.12 2.95 -19.25
C GLN A 71 -2.96 2.39 -18.42
N LEU A 72 -1.96 3.20 -18.08
CA LEU A 72 -0.82 2.78 -17.25
C LEU A 72 -1.26 2.35 -15.84
N VAL A 73 -2.16 3.11 -15.20
CA VAL A 73 -2.69 2.77 -13.87
C VAL A 73 -3.52 1.49 -13.93
N GLU A 74 -4.33 1.31 -14.96
CA GLU A 74 -5.12 0.09 -15.13
C GLU A 74 -4.23 -1.14 -15.30
N LEU A 75 -3.24 -1.09 -16.19
CA LEU A 75 -2.29 -2.18 -16.38
C LEU A 75 -1.50 -2.49 -15.11
N ALA A 76 -1.02 -1.48 -14.38
CA ALA A 76 -0.31 -1.69 -13.13
C ALA A 76 -1.21 -2.40 -12.09
N SER A 77 -2.48 -2.04 -12.02
CA SER A 77 -3.43 -2.69 -11.10
C SER A 77 -3.69 -4.17 -11.41
N GLN A 78 -3.43 -4.60 -12.65
CA GLN A 78 -3.67 -5.97 -13.11
C GLN A 78 -2.42 -6.85 -13.13
N GLN A 79 -1.25 -6.27 -13.33
CA GLN A 79 -0.02 -7.01 -13.65
C GLN A 79 1.14 -6.77 -12.67
N ASN A 80 0.97 -5.85 -11.69
CA ASN A 80 2.04 -5.54 -10.76
C ASN A 80 2.36 -6.72 -9.84
N LEU A 81 3.64 -7.14 -9.82
CA LEU A 81 4.09 -8.30 -9.07
C LEU A 81 4.06 -8.11 -7.54
N ASP A 82 4.25 -6.88 -7.04
CA ASP A 82 4.13 -6.61 -5.60
C ASP A 82 2.67 -6.72 -5.15
N LEU A 83 1.73 -6.31 -6.00
CA LEU A 83 0.30 -6.44 -5.75
C LEU A 83 -0.12 -7.92 -5.79
N GLU A 84 0.40 -8.69 -6.73
CA GLU A 84 0.18 -10.13 -6.83
C GLU A 84 0.73 -10.85 -5.58
N ALA A 85 1.95 -10.52 -5.16
CA ALA A 85 2.53 -11.05 -3.92
C ALA A 85 1.70 -10.68 -2.67
N ALA A 86 1.13 -9.47 -2.63
CA ALA A 86 0.24 -9.06 -1.56
C ALA A 86 -1.09 -9.86 -1.58
N GLY A 87 -1.63 -10.13 -2.75
CA GLY A 87 -2.79 -11.02 -2.93
C GLY A 87 -2.54 -12.44 -2.42
N LEU A 88 -1.36 -13.00 -2.71
CA LEU A 88 -0.96 -14.31 -2.17
C LEU A 88 -0.84 -14.31 -0.63
N ARG A 89 -0.40 -13.20 -0.01
CA ARG A 89 -0.40 -13.07 1.46
C ARG A 89 -1.81 -13.10 2.04
N ILE A 90 -2.81 -12.58 1.34
CA ILE A 90 -4.21 -12.67 1.76
C ILE A 90 -4.68 -14.11 1.80
N VAL A 91 -4.34 -14.91 0.77
CA VAL A 91 -4.65 -16.34 0.73
C VAL A 91 -3.96 -17.09 1.89
N GLN A 92 -2.69 -16.78 2.15
CA GLN A 92 -1.95 -17.34 3.29
C GLN A 92 -2.63 -17.00 4.62
N ALA A 93 -2.99 -15.73 4.84
CA ALA A 93 -3.64 -15.29 6.06
C ALA A 93 -5.02 -15.95 6.24
N ARG A 94 -5.81 -16.09 5.17
CA ARG A 94 -7.08 -16.82 5.19
C ARG A 94 -6.88 -18.30 5.58
N ALA A 95 -5.86 -18.96 5.04
CA ALA A 95 -5.54 -20.33 5.42
C ALA A 95 -5.16 -20.43 6.91
N LEU A 96 -4.44 -19.45 7.45
CA LEU A 96 -4.13 -19.39 8.89
C LEU A 96 -5.39 -19.22 9.76
N VAL A 97 -6.40 -18.48 9.30
CA VAL A 97 -7.72 -18.42 9.97
C VAL A 97 -8.34 -19.82 10.00
N GLY A 98 -8.29 -20.57 8.89
CA GLY A 98 -8.75 -21.97 8.85
C GLY A 98 -8.02 -22.88 9.83
N VAL A 99 -6.69 -22.73 9.94
CA VAL A 99 -5.87 -23.45 10.94
C VAL A 99 -6.29 -23.11 12.37
N ALA A 100 -6.46 -21.82 12.67
CA ALA A 100 -6.88 -21.37 13.99
C ALA A 100 -8.30 -21.85 14.34
N SER A 101 -9.24 -21.76 13.41
CA SER A 101 -10.62 -22.23 13.58
C SER A 101 -10.69 -23.74 13.79
N GLY A 102 -9.79 -24.50 13.18
CA GLY A 102 -9.66 -25.93 13.40
C GLY A 102 -9.36 -26.32 14.84
N LEU A 103 -8.74 -25.42 15.63
CA LEU A 103 -8.43 -25.65 17.05
C LEU A 103 -9.66 -25.59 17.98
N GLN A 104 -10.82 -25.13 17.51
CA GLN A 104 -12.07 -25.20 18.28
C GLN A 104 -12.66 -26.62 18.30
N TYR A 105 -12.32 -27.45 17.33
CA TYR A 105 -12.77 -28.83 17.23
C TYR A 105 -11.80 -29.76 17.97
N PRO A 106 -12.12 -31.07 18.13
CA PRO A 106 -11.19 -32.00 18.76
C PRO A 106 -9.79 -31.92 18.16
N GLN A 107 -8.81 -31.49 18.97
CA GLN A 107 -7.46 -31.18 18.50
C GLN A 107 -6.62 -32.41 18.20
N VAL A 108 -6.94 -33.53 18.83
CA VAL A 108 -6.24 -34.79 18.64
C VAL A 108 -7.22 -35.84 18.12
N GLN A 109 -6.93 -36.41 16.97
CA GLN A 109 -7.61 -37.55 16.39
C GLN A 109 -6.55 -38.38 15.63
N THR A 110 -5.97 -39.35 16.31
CA THR A 110 -4.83 -40.10 15.75
C THR A 110 -5.09 -41.58 15.77
N VAL A 111 -4.72 -42.26 14.68
CA VAL A 111 -4.56 -43.69 14.64
C VAL A 111 -3.08 -44.00 14.73
N SER A 112 -2.67 -44.76 15.72
CA SER A 112 -1.30 -45.18 15.90
C SER A 112 -1.21 -46.70 16.00
N GLY A 113 -0.11 -47.26 15.51
CA GLY A 113 0.12 -48.69 15.61
C GLY A 113 1.60 -49.00 15.71
N ASN A 114 1.91 -50.02 16.48
CA ASN A 114 3.27 -50.52 16.58
C ASN A 114 3.32 -52.03 16.64
N LEU A 115 4.38 -52.59 16.08
CA LEU A 115 4.83 -53.96 16.28
C LEU A 115 6.23 -53.88 16.86
N ALA A 116 6.41 -54.42 18.06
CA ALA A 116 7.68 -54.35 18.76
C ALA A 116 8.06 -55.73 19.33
N ARG A 117 9.34 -56.01 19.37
CA ARG A 117 9.90 -57.14 20.10
C ARG A 117 10.87 -56.61 21.14
N ALA A 118 10.64 -56.96 22.37
CA ALA A 118 11.48 -56.57 23.50
C ALA A 118 12.05 -57.83 24.18
N TYR A 119 13.24 -57.73 24.73
CA TYR A 119 13.85 -58.72 25.61
C TYR A 119 13.96 -58.14 26.99
N VAL A 120 13.27 -58.75 27.96
CA VAL A 120 13.28 -58.33 29.34
C VAL A 120 13.63 -59.59 30.20
N ASN A 121 14.72 -59.52 30.94
CA ASN A 121 15.22 -60.61 31.78
C ASN A 121 15.32 -61.98 31.01
N ASP A 122 15.96 -61.97 29.84
CA ASP A 122 16.14 -63.10 28.92
C ASP A 122 14.84 -63.71 28.35
N GLN A 123 13.70 -63.02 28.52
CA GLN A 123 12.43 -63.44 27.88
C GLN A 123 12.10 -62.50 26.74
N GLY A 124 11.86 -63.07 25.56
CA GLY A 124 11.35 -62.33 24.41
C GLY A 124 9.84 -62.08 24.59
N LEU A 125 9.44 -60.81 24.40
CA LEU A 125 8.06 -60.37 24.38
C LEU A 125 7.76 -59.73 23.02
N ASN A 126 6.65 -60.12 22.42
CA ASN A 126 6.14 -59.49 21.20
C ASN A 126 4.94 -58.63 21.57
N ASN A 127 4.95 -57.36 21.17
CA ASN A 127 3.85 -56.41 21.33
C ASN A 127 3.27 -56.05 19.96
N ALA A 128 1.95 -56.05 19.87
CA ALA A 128 1.22 -55.51 18.73
C ALA A 128 0.12 -54.60 19.26
N ALA A 129 0.16 -53.33 18.91
CA ALA A 129 -0.86 -52.38 19.28
C ALA A 129 -1.37 -51.59 18.06
N LEU A 130 -2.67 -51.32 18.07
CA LEU A 130 -3.35 -50.42 17.15
C LEU A 130 -4.39 -49.64 17.96
N THR A 131 -4.21 -48.32 18.08
CA THR A 131 -5.08 -47.46 18.87
C THR A 131 -5.61 -46.29 18.05
N PHE A 132 -6.85 -45.89 18.33
CA PHE A 132 -7.44 -44.63 17.95
C PHE A 132 -7.57 -43.76 19.20
N ASP A 133 -6.91 -42.62 19.19
CA ASP A 133 -6.90 -41.67 20.28
C ASP A 133 -7.60 -40.37 19.86
N ALA A 134 -8.49 -39.86 20.69
CA ALA A 134 -9.15 -38.56 20.51
C ALA A 134 -9.04 -37.72 21.77
N ALA A 135 -8.72 -36.44 21.62
CA ALA A 135 -8.73 -35.49 22.72
C ALA A 135 -9.22 -34.13 22.25
N TRP A 136 -10.03 -33.50 23.08
CA TRP A 136 -10.61 -32.19 22.84
C TRP A 136 -10.53 -31.33 24.10
N GLU A 137 -9.77 -30.24 24.05
CA GLU A 137 -9.80 -29.18 25.05
C GLU A 137 -10.95 -28.23 24.71
N MET A 138 -11.93 -28.16 25.60
CA MET A 138 -13.12 -27.32 25.43
C MET A 138 -12.77 -25.84 25.70
N ASP A 139 -13.23 -24.94 24.82
CA ASP A 139 -12.97 -23.50 24.90
C ASP A 139 -13.91 -22.79 25.91
N ILE A 140 -13.81 -23.15 27.17
CA ILE A 140 -14.69 -22.60 28.25
C ILE A 140 -14.34 -21.13 28.54
N TRP A 141 -13.07 -20.79 28.47
CA TRP A 141 -12.55 -19.46 28.82
C TRP A 141 -12.23 -18.60 27.59
N GLY A 142 -12.53 -19.07 26.40
CA GLY A 142 -12.32 -18.35 25.15
C GLY A 142 -10.87 -18.30 24.68
N LYS A 143 -9.99 -19.18 25.13
CA LYS A 143 -8.59 -19.27 24.67
C LYS A 143 -8.48 -19.40 23.17
N TYR A 144 -9.22 -20.35 22.59
CA TYR A 144 -9.21 -20.59 21.15
C TYR A 144 -10.01 -19.52 20.41
N SER A 145 -11.14 -19.10 20.94
CA SER A 145 -11.95 -18.01 20.38
C SER A 145 -11.16 -16.70 20.27
N ARG A 146 -10.42 -16.31 21.33
CA ARG A 146 -9.52 -15.14 21.29
C ARG A 146 -8.34 -15.34 20.34
N GLY A 147 -7.82 -16.57 20.25
CA GLY A 147 -6.79 -16.91 19.28
C GLY A 147 -7.27 -16.72 17.84
N ILE A 148 -8.49 -17.16 17.52
CA ILE A 148 -9.12 -16.96 16.22
C ILE A 148 -9.35 -15.46 15.94
N GLU A 149 -9.91 -14.73 16.92
CA GLU A 149 -10.09 -13.27 16.80
C GLU A 149 -8.79 -12.55 16.46
N SER A 150 -7.68 -12.94 17.10
CA SER A 150 -6.35 -12.40 16.80
C SER A 150 -5.91 -12.69 15.36
N VAL A 151 -6.08 -13.93 14.89
CA VAL A 151 -5.68 -14.33 13.52
C VAL A 151 -6.61 -13.71 12.47
N GLU A 152 -7.91 -13.60 12.75
CA GLU A 152 -8.87 -12.88 11.88
C GLU A 152 -8.52 -11.40 11.75
N ALA A 153 -8.20 -10.73 12.85
CA ALA A 153 -7.74 -9.35 12.80
C ALA A 153 -6.44 -9.23 11.97
N GLY A 154 -5.52 -10.19 12.08
CA GLY A 154 -4.34 -10.30 11.21
C GLY A 154 -4.68 -10.49 9.74
N TYR A 155 -5.69 -11.27 9.42
CA TYR A 155 -6.20 -11.42 8.05
C TYR A 155 -6.73 -10.09 7.49
N TYR A 156 -7.54 -9.35 8.26
CA TYR A 156 -8.02 -8.04 7.85
C TYR A 156 -6.89 -7.00 7.75
N ALA A 157 -5.87 -7.08 8.61
CA ALA A 157 -4.66 -6.26 8.47
C ALA A 157 -3.94 -6.53 7.13
N THR A 158 -3.93 -7.79 6.67
CA THR A 158 -3.33 -8.16 5.38
C THR A 158 -4.13 -7.59 4.20
N ILE A 159 -5.46 -7.59 4.28
CA ILE A 159 -6.33 -6.94 3.28
C ILE A 159 -6.09 -5.43 3.24
N ALA A 160 -6.03 -4.77 4.40
CA ALA A 160 -5.72 -3.35 4.48
C ALA A 160 -4.33 -3.04 3.90
N SER A 161 -3.34 -3.92 4.14
CA SER A 161 -2.00 -3.79 3.55
C SER A 161 -2.01 -3.92 2.02
N TYR A 162 -2.84 -4.79 1.45
CA TYR A 162 -3.04 -4.86 0.00
C TYR A 162 -3.57 -3.53 -0.55
N HIS A 163 -4.55 -2.93 0.12
CA HIS A 163 -5.07 -1.61 -0.26
C HIS A 163 -4.00 -0.52 -0.17
N ASP A 164 -3.13 -0.54 0.84
CA ASP A 164 -2.02 0.42 1.01
C ASP A 164 -0.97 0.29 -0.11
N ILE A 165 -0.64 -0.95 -0.49
CA ILE A 165 0.23 -1.23 -1.63
C ILE A 165 -0.39 -0.66 -2.91
N MET A 166 -1.71 -0.82 -3.11
CA MET A 166 -2.42 -0.28 -4.26
C MET A 166 -2.36 1.25 -4.33
N VAL A 167 -2.57 1.95 -3.20
CA VAL A 167 -2.38 3.42 -3.11
C VAL A 167 -0.97 3.81 -3.52
N THR A 168 0.01 3.08 -3.04
CA THR A 168 1.43 3.34 -3.33
C THR A 168 1.74 3.12 -4.81
N ILE A 169 1.36 1.98 -5.38
CA ILE A 169 1.61 1.65 -6.80
C ILE A 169 0.94 2.69 -7.71
N THR A 170 -0.34 3.00 -7.48
CA THR A 170 -1.06 4.01 -8.25
C THR A 170 -0.32 5.36 -8.23
N SER A 171 0.09 5.80 -7.05
CA SER A 171 0.81 7.06 -6.88
C SER A 171 2.18 7.06 -7.57
N GLU A 172 2.92 5.95 -7.48
CA GLU A 172 4.23 5.82 -8.12
C GLU A 172 4.12 5.76 -9.66
N VAL A 173 3.11 5.10 -10.22
CA VAL A 173 2.84 5.09 -11.67
C VAL A 173 2.60 6.51 -12.16
N VAL A 174 1.67 7.24 -11.52
CA VAL A 174 1.33 8.61 -11.90
C VAL A 174 2.54 9.53 -11.76
N ARG A 175 3.29 9.45 -10.66
CA ARG A 175 4.50 10.25 -10.42
C ARG A 175 5.58 10.01 -11.47
N ASN A 176 5.88 8.76 -11.78
CA ASN A 176 6.90 8.43 -12.79
C ASN A 176 6.46 8.83 -14.19
N TYR A 177 5.17 8.74 -14.53
CA TYR A 177 4.63 9.24 -15.78
C TYR A 177 4.76 10.77 -15.89
N ILE A 178 4.40 11.52 -14.86
CA ILE A 178 4.57 12.99 -14.81
C ILE A 178 6.05 13.34 -14.97
N ASN A 179 6.95 12.64 -14.29
CA ASN A 179 8.38 12.87 -14.40
C ASN A 179 8.88 12.59 -15.82
N TYR A 180 8.46 11.47 -16.42
CA TYR A 180 8.80 11.12 -17.82
C TYR A 180 8.38 12.25 -18.78
N ARG A 181 7.14 12.74 -18.68
CA ARG A 181 6.63 13.84 -19.53
C ARG A 181 7.33 15.16 -19.24
N THR A 182 7.67 15.43 -17.99
CA THR A 182 8.46 16.62 -17.62
C THR A 182 9.85 16.59 -18.25
N TYR A 183 10.56 15.47 -18.16
CA TYR A 183 11.86 15.34 -18.83
C TYR A 183 11.75 15.41 -20.34
N GLN A 184 10.72 14.82 -20.93
CA GLN A 184 10.46 14.90 -22.35
C GLN A 184 10.28 16.36 -22.81
N GLU A 185 9.50 17.16 -22.12
CA GLU A 185 9.32 18.58 -22.43
C GLU A 185 10.62 19.38 -22.25
N ARG A 186 11.38 19.11 -21.21
CA ARG A 186 12.70 19.74 -20.97
C ARG A 186 13.71 19.40 -22.07
N ILE A 187 13.71 18.16 -22.58
CA ILE A 187 14.56 17.74 -23.71
C ILE A 187 14.17 18.52 -24.97
N LEU A 188 12.88 18.68 -25.27
CA LEU A 188 12.42 19.44 -26.44
C LEU A 188 12.82 20.91 -26.35
N LEU A 189 12.70 21.54 -25.16
CA LEU A 189 13.18 22.90 -24.92
C LEU A 189 14.70 23.01 -25.06
N SER A 190 15.44 22.01 -24.55
CA SER A 190 16.90 21.96 -24.67
C SER A 190 17.34 21.87 -26.14
N LYS A 191 16.74 20.99 -26.95
CA LYS A 191 17.01 20.86 -28.38
C LYS A 191 16.82 22.19 -29.09
N ARG A 192 15.70 22.85 -28.81
CA ARG A 192 15.43 24.16 -29.40
C ARG A 192 16.44 25.24 -28.96
N ASN A 193 16.84 25.23 -27.69
CA ASN A 193 17.87 26.17 -27.22
C ASN A 193 19.20 25.91 -27.89
N ILE A 194 19.56 24.64 -28.17
CA ILE A 194 20.74 24.27 -28.96
C ILE A 194 20.65 24.87 -30.36
N GLU A 195 19.53 24.73 -31.08
CA GLU A 195 19.34 25.31 -32.44
C GLU A 195 19.53 26.84 -32.44
N ILE A 196 19.00 27.53 -31.43
CA ILE A 196 19.18 28.97 -31.25
C ILE A 196 20.64 29.32 -31.01
N GLN A 197 21.30 28.59 -30.10
CA GLN A 197 22.70 28.82 -29.76
C GLN A 197 23.65 28.51 -30.96
N GLU A 198 23.34 27.51 -31.78
CA GLU A 198 24.05 27.24 -33.04
C GLU A 198 23.96 28.44 -34.00
N ARG A 199 22.76 29.05 -34.10
CA ARG A 199 22.59 30.28 -34.89
C ARG A 199 23.38 31.43 -34.30
N VAL A 200 23.40 31.59 -32.95
CA VAL A 200 24.22 32.62 -32.28
C VAL A 200 25.70 32.44 -32.57
N VAL A 201 26.21 31.20 -32.44
CA VAL A 201 27.62 30.87 -32.78
C VAL A 201 27.92 31.24 -34.25
N HIS A 202 27.04 30.88 -35.19
CA HIS A 202 27.23 31.20 -36.61
C HIS A 202 27.28 32.73 -36.86
N ILE A 203 26.33 33.49 -36.27
CA ILE A 203 26.34 34.95 -36.44
C ILE A 203 27.60 35.57 -35.81
N THR A 204 28.01 35.13 -34.63
CA THR A 204 29.22 35.61 -33.96
C THR A 204 30.48 35.28 -34.78
N GLN A 205 30.56 34.09 -35.40
CA GLN A 205 31.66 33.72 -36.27
C GLN A 205 31.74 34.64 -37.52
N VAL A 206 30.61 34.91 -38.19
CA VAL A 206 30.55 35.82 -39.34
C VAL A 206 30.99 37.23 -38.94
N GLN A 207 30.61 37.74 -37.76
CA GLN A 207 31.05 39.03 -37.24
C GLN A 207 32.55 39.04 -36.91
N PHE A 208 33.10 37.96 -36.37
CA PHE A 208 34.53 37.82 -36.15
C PHE A 208 35.33 37.84 -37.47
N ASP A 209 34.90 37.10 -38.46
CA ASP A 209 35.53 37.05 -39.78
C ASP A 209 35.50 38.41 -40.49
N SER A 210 34.48 39.24 -40.14
CA SER A 210 34.35 40.64 -40.61
C SER A 210 35.10 41.65 -39.73
N GLY A 211 35.77 41.21 -38.67
CA GLY A 211 36.55 42.06 -37.75
C GLY A 211 35.72 42.89 -36.76
N ASN A 212 34.42 42.58 -36.59
CA ASN A 212 33.49 43.36 -35.71
C ASN A 212 33.48 42.86 -34.27
N VAL A 213 33.91 41.65 -34.00
CA VAL A 213 33.97 41.03 -32.63
C VAL A 213 35.28 40.30 -32.45
N THR A 214 35.57 39.89 -31.22
CA THR A 214 36.80 39.20 -30.87
C THR A 214 36.68 37.67 -30.92
N GLU A 215 37.79 36.93 -31.01
CA GLU A 215 37.79 35.49 -30.87
C GLU A 215 37.18 35.04 -29.51
N LEU A 216 37.36 35.85 -28.45
CA LEU A 216 36.77 35.60 -27.16
C LEU A 216 35.24 35.43 -27.24
N ASP A 217 34.57 36.28 -28.04
CA ASP A 217 33.13 36.23 -28.21
C ASP A 217 32.69 34.92 -28.85
N VAL A 218 33.44 34.45 -29.88
CA VAL A 218 33.22 33.17 -30.55
C VAL A 218 33.38 32.00 -29.57
N GLN A 219 34.47 32.01 -28.79
CA GLN A 219 34.73 30.95 -27.79
C GLN A 219 33.67 30.91 -26.67
N GLN A 220 33.19 32.06 -26.23
CA GLN A 220 32.10 32.15 -25.27
C GLN A 220 30.77 31.61 -25.84
N ALA A 221 30.46 31.91 -27.11
CA ALA A 221 29.29 31.35 -27.78
C ALA A 221 29.35 29.83 -27.90
N GLN A 222 30.52 29.30 -28.30
CA GLN A 222 30.74 27.86 -28.39
C GLN A 222 30.67 27.17 -27.04
N ASN A 223 31.24 27.77 -25.99
CA ASN A 223 31.17 27.25 -24.62
C ASN A 223 29.71 27.12 -24.14
N GLN A 224 28.88 28.15 -24.36
CA GLN A 224 27.47 28.12 -24.01
C GLN A 224 26.73 27.00 -24.76
N LEU A 225 26.97 26.85 -26.05
CA LEU A 225 26.38 25.78 -26.86
C LEU A 225 26.76 24.39 -26.33
N TYR A 226 28.06 24.16 -26.09
CA TYR A 226 28.54 22.85 -25.59
C TYR A 226 28.03 22.58 -24.17
N THR A 227 27.91 23.56 -23.32
CA THR A 227 27.33 23.44 -21.96
C THR A 227 25.86 22.99 -22.04
N THR A 228 25.08 23.58 -22.95
CA THR A 228 23.68 23.17 -23.16
C THR A 228 23.57 21.77 -23.75
N ARG A 229 24.43 21.42 -24.73
CA ARG A 229 24.50 20.07 -25.30
C ARG A 229 24.88 19.03 -24.24
N ALA A 230 25.84 19.36 -23.36
CA ALA A 230 26.28 18.45 -22.29
C ALA A 230 25.22 18.18 -21.22
N ALA A 231 24.28 19.12 -21.01
CA ALA A 231 23.15 18.93 -20.08
C ALA A 231 22.07 17.97 -20.62
N GLN A 232 21.89 17.87 -21.95
CA GLN A 232 20.84 17.06 -22.55
C GLN A 232 20.91 15.56 -22.22
N PRO A 233 22.06 14.86 -22.27
CA PRO A 233 22.16 13.45 -21.88
C PRO A 233 21.69 13.17 -20.45
N SER A 234 21.88 14.10 -19.51
CA SER A 234 21.41 13.95 -18.12
C SER A 234 19.88 13.92 -18.06
N LEU A 235 19.19 14.74 -18.88
CA LEU A 235 17.74 14.70 -18.98
C LEU A 235 17.25 13.41 -19.64
N GLU A 236 17.97 12.92 -20.65
CA GLU A 236 17.63 11.65 -21.32
C GLU A 236 17.80 10.46 -20.38
N ILE A 237 18.85 10.45 -19.53
CA ILE A 237 19.05 9.44 -18.49
C ILE A 237 17.87 9.45 -17.51
N ALA A 238 17.49 10.63 -17.01
CA ALA A 238 16.37 10.77 -16.06
C ALA A 238 15.03 10.34 -16.69
N MET A 239 14.80 10.66 -17.96
CA MET A 239 13.63 10.20 -18.71
C MET A 239 13.61 8.67 -18.82
N LYS A 240 14.75 8.04 -19.20
CA LYS A 240 14.87 6.59 -19.30
C LYS A 240 14.69 5.90 -17.94
N GLN A 241 15.20 6.48 -16.87
CA GLN A 241 14.99 5.98 -15.50
C GLN A 241 13.50 5.99 -15.13
N SER A 242 12.77 7.07 -15.44
CA SER A 242 11.33 7.14 -15.23
C SER A 242 10.58 6.08 -16.04
N ARG A 243 10.97 5.83 -17.31
CA ARG A 243 10.43 4.75 -18.13
C ARG A 243 10.66 3.37 -17.51
N THR A 244 11.90 3.11 -17.07
CA THR A 244 12.23 1.83 -16.43
C THR A 244 11.46 1.63 -15.12
N ALA A 245 11.26 2.70 -14.33
CA ALA A 245 10.43 2.63 -13.12
C ALA A 245 8.96 2.30 -13.45
N ILE A 246 8.41 2.87 -14.53
CA ILE A 246 7.06 2.51 -15.01
C ILE A 246 7.04 1.04 -15.42
N ALA A 247 8.02 0.56 -16.19
CA ALA A 247 8.10 -0.84 -16.62
C ALA A 247 8.09 -1.81 -15.44
N LEU A 248 8.87 -1.53 -14.39
CA LEU A 248 8.87 -2.31 -13.16
C LEU A 248 7.51 -2.33 -12.48
N LEU A 249 6.84 -1.16 -12.41
CA LEU A 249 5.49 -1.06 -11.81
C LEU A 249 4.42 -1.77 -12.63
N LEU A 250 4.62 -1.94 -13.95
CA LEU A 250 3.73 -2.72 -14.81
C LEU A 250 4.08 -4.21 -14.86
N GLY A 251 5.24 -4.63 -14.33
CA GLY A 251 5.72 -6.01 -14.44
C GLY A 251 6.15 -6.41 -15.84
N VAL A 252 6.57 -5.45 -16.69
CA VAL A 252 6.94 -5.66 -18.11
C VAL A 252 8.35 -5.16 -18.41
N LEU A 253 8.86 -5.47 -19.59
CA LEU A 253 10.13 -4.94 -20.04
C LEU A 253 10.02 -3.46 -20.47
N PRO A 254 11.09 -2.65 -20.33
CA PRO A 254 11.04 -1.23 -20.68
C PRO A 254 10.62 -0.94 -22.14
N GLU A 255 10.94 -1.81 -23.09
CA GLU A 255 10.58 -1.67 -24.50
C GLU A 255 9.07 -1.76 -24.76
N GLU A 256 8.35 -2.54 -23.92
CA GLU A 256 6.90 -2.69 -24.03
C GLU A 256 6.17 -1.40 -23.60
N VAL A 257 6.77 -0.66 -22.66
CA VAL A 257 6.23 0.62 -22.19
C VAL A 257 6.28 1.70 -23.27
N ASP A 258 7.27 1.65 -24.17
CA ASP A 258 7.42 2.67 -25.22
C ASP A 258 6.18 2.76 -26.12
N ALA A 259 5.57 1.64 -26.47
CA ALA A 259 4.34 1.60 -27.27
C ALA A 259 3.16 2.27 -26.54
N ILE A 260 3.04 2.07 -25.23
CA ILE A 260 2.00 2.67 -24.38
C ILE A 260 2.24 4.18 -24.26
N LEU A 261 3.49 4.60 -23.99
CA LEU A 261 3.87 6.00 -23.87
C LEU A 261 3.69 6.80 -25.16
N ALA A 262 3.71 6.14 -26.32
CA ALA A 262 3.47 6.73 -27.63
C ALA A 262 2.01 6.60 -28.10
N SER A 263 1.11 6.06 -27.27
CA SER A 263 -0.30 5.87 -27.61
C SER A 263 -1.15 7.14 -27.37
N ASN A 264 -2.42 7.07 -27.75
CA ASN A 264 -3.47 8.04 -27.38
C ASN A 264 -3.19 9.50 -27.80
N GLY A 265 -2.63 9.71 -29.02
CA GLY A 265 -2.41 11.05 -29.58
C GLY A 265 -1.21 11.80 -28.97
N VAL A 266 -0.34 11.13 -28.24
CA VAL A 266 0.89 11.75 -27.68
C VAL A 266 1.85 12.23 -28.76
N PRO A 267 2.13 11.50 -29.86
CA PRO A 267 3.00 11.99 -30.92
C PRO A 267 2.48 13.28 -31.56
N GLU A 268 1.17 13.40 -31.74
CA GLU A 268 0.52 14.60 -32.29
C GLU A 268 0.68 15.79 -31.35
N ARG A 269 0.47 15.61 -30.02
CA ARG A 269 0.69 16.66 -29.01
C ARG A 269 2.15 17.11 -28.98
N ILE A 270 3.11 16.20 -29.13
CA ILE A 270 4.53 16.54 -29.21
C ILE A 270 4.81 17.36 -30.49
N ALA A 271 4.27 16.93 -31.63
CA ALA A 271 4.43 17.64 -32.90
C ALA A 271 3.81 19.05 -32.88
N GLU A 272 2.64 19.21 -32.26
CA GLU A 272 2.01 20.50 -32.02
C GLU A 272 2.86 21.41 -31.10
N TYR A 273 3.41 20.85 -30.02
CA TYR A 273 4.32 21.55 -29.14
C TYR A 273 5.58 22.01 -29.89
N GLU A 274 6.17 21.18 -30.72
CA GLU A 274 7.32 21.55 -31.57
C GLU A 274 6.96 22.59 -32.66
N ALA A 275 5.77 22.48 -33.25
CA ALA A 275 5.33 23.36 -34.33
C ALA A 275 5.18 24.83 -33.88
N GLN A 276 4.79 25.08 -32.61
CA GLN A 276 4.71 26.42 -32.03
C GLN A 276 6.03 27.19 -32.14
N PHE A 277 7.12 26.47 -32.29
CA PHE A 277 8.46 27.02 -32.26
C PHE A 277 9.08 27.21 -33.65
N LYS A 278 8.54 26.61 -34.68
CA LYS A 278 9.19 26.57 -36.02
C LYS A 278 9.01 27.83 -36.86
N SER A 279 8.12 28.78 -36.47
CA SER A 279 7.62 29.74 -37.45
C SER A 279 8.45 31.01 -37.71
N THR A 280 9.39 31.43 -36.83
CA THR A 280 9.96 32.79 -36.99
C THR A 280 11.42 32.98 -36.61
N GLY A 281 12.15 32.01 -36.10
CA GLY A 281 13.49 32.21 -35.52
C GLY A 281 13.49 33.09 -34.25
N ARG A 282 12.32 33.58 -33.85
CA ARG A 282 12.05 34.30 -32.60
C ARG A 282 11.20 33.44 -31.68
N LYS A 283 11.39 33.57 -30.37
CA LYS A 283 10.60 32.84 -29.41
C LYS A 283 9.26 33.52 -29.12
N THR A 284 8.21 32.72 -29.07
CA THR A 284 6.89 33.17 -28.67
C THR A 284 6.75 33.08 -27.15
N ALA A 285 6.09 34.04 -26.54
CA ALA A 285 5.75 33.99 -25.11
C ALA A 285 4.88 32.76 -24.82
N LEU A 286 5.12 32.13 -23.65
CA LEU A 286 4.36 30.97 -23.23
C LEU A 286 2.98 31.39 -22.72
N SER A 287 1.97 30.62 -23.06
CA SER A 287 0.62 30.78 -22.50
C SER A 287 0.57 30.26 -21.07
N GLY A 288 -0.10 31.00 -20.18
CA GLY A 288 -0.35 30.56 -18.80
C GLY A 288 -1.32 29.40 -18.68
N ASN A 289 -2.08 29.12 -19.75
CA ASN A 289 -3.07 28.04 -19.75
C ASN A 289 -2.48 26.65 -19.96
N ASP A 290 -1.17 26.52 -20.24
CA ASP A 290 -0.46 25.25 -20.53
C ASP A 290 -1.18 24.35 -21.56
N GLU A 291 -1.96 24.96 -22.49
CA GLU A 291 -2.83 24.22 -23.42
C GLU A 291 -2.07 23.22 -24.26
N ASN A 292 -0.83 23.54 -24.57
CA ASN A 292 0.02 22.71 -25.41
C ASN A 292 1.17 22.06 -24.62
N SER A 293 1.08 22.00 -23.30
CA SER A 293 2.09 21.32 -22.47
C SER A 293 2.03 19.80 -22.65
N ILE A 294 3.20 19.15 -22.72
CA ILE A 294 3.32 17.68 -22.71
C ILE A 294 3.12 17.14 -21.31
N VAL A 295 3.47 17.92 -20.28
CA VAL A 295 3.26 17.56 -18.88
C VAL A 295 1.75 17.52 -18.60
N PRO A 296 1.22 16.42 -18.03
CA PRO A 296 -0.20 16.31 -17.69
C PRO A 296 -0.64 17.46 -16.78
N ARG A 297 -1.82 18.02 -17.08
CA ARG A 297 -2.36 19.11 -16.26
C ARG A 297 -2.93 18.58 -14.98
N PRO A 298 -2.44 19.03 -13.82
CA PRO A 298 -3.05 18.67 -12.57
C PRO A 298 -4.46 19.29 -12.46
N PRO A 299 -5.42 18.60 -11.83
CA PRO A 299 -6.70 19.19 -11.49
C PRO A 299 -6.48 20.39 -10.55
N LEU A 300 -7.39 21.35 -10.61
CA LEU A 300 -7.47 22.36 -9.56
C LEU A 300 -8.05 21.70 -8.32
N LEU A 301 -7.30 21.73 -7.23
CA LEU A 301 -7.76 21.17 -5.98
C LEU A 301 -8.86 22.05 -5.39
N GLU A 302 -9.92 21.41 -4.92
CA GLU A 302 -10.97 22.05 -4.15
C GLU A 302 -10.44 22.43 -2.77
N THR A 303 -10.99 23.48 -2.18
CA THR A 303 -10.38 24.19 -1.06
C THR A 303 -10.64 23.59 0.31
N GLN A 304 -11.54 22.59 0.41
CA GLN A 304 -11.84 21.91 1.66
C GLN A 304 -11.70 20.40 1.50
N ILE A 305 -10.92 19.80 2.39
CA ILE A 305 -10.72 18.36 2.47
C ILE A 305 -11.28 17.91 3.80
N ASP A 306 -12.21 16.96 3.78
CA ASP A 306 -12.78 16.35 4.97
C ASP A 306 -11.69 15.58 5.74
N ALA A 307 -11.48 15.93 7.00
CA ALA A 307 -10.53 15.25 7.87
C ALA A 307 -10.85 13.76 8.06
N ASN A 308 -12.12 13.36 7.95
CA ASN A 308 -12.53 11.97 8.03
C ASN A 308 -11.96 11.10 6.90
N LEU A 309 -11.59 11.68 5.74
CA LEU A 309 -10.94 10.93 4.67
C LEU A 309 -9.59 10.33 5.11
N VAL A 310 -8.86 11.02 5.99
CA VAL A 310 -7.58 10.53 6.51
C VAL A 310 -7.76 9.26 7.32
N MET A 311 -8.85 9.17 8.10
CA MET A 311 -9.13 7.98 8.92
C MET A 311 -9.47 6.73 8.09
N ARG A 312 -9.79 6.90 6.81
CA ARG A 312 -10.04 5.80 5.87
C ARG A 312 -8.79 5.28 5.18
N ARG A 313 -7.64 5.83 5.49
CA ARG A 313 -6.34 5.39 4.93
C ARG A 313 -6.08 3.91 5.26
N PRO A 314 -5.68 3.13 4.25
CA PRO A 314 -5.41 1.70 4.48
C PRO A 314 -4.28 1.44 5.48
N ASP A 315 -3.24 2.27 5.53
CA ASP A 315 -2.12 2.12 6.48
C ASP A 315 -2.55 2.35 7.95
N LEU A 316 -3.56 3.20 8.19
CA LEU A 316 -4.17 3.34 9.51
C LEU A 316 -5.01 2.12 9.86
N GLN A 317 -5.76 1.58 8.89
CA GLN A 317 -6.53 0.34 9.06
C GLN A 317 -5.63 -0.85 9.38
N VAL A 318 -4.45 -0.96 8.73
CA VAL A 318 -3.44 -1.98 9.10
C VAL A 318 -3.08 -1.86 10.58
N SER A 319 -2.74 -0.65 11.04
CA SER A 319 -2.31 -0.43 12.43
C SER A 319 -3.44 -0.68 13.44
N GLU A 320 -4.67 -0.38 13.07
CA GLU A 320 -5.87 -0.65 13.87
C GLU A 320 -6.13 -2.16 14.00
N MET A 321 -6.09 -2.89 12.88
CA MET A 321 -6.29 -4.34 12.90
C MET A 321 -5.17 -5.05 13.66
N GLN A 322 -3.94 -4.54 13.63
CA GLN A 322 -2.83 -5.04 14.46
C GLN A 322 -3.09 -4.82 15.96
N ALA A 323 -3.63 -3.66 16.33
CA ALA A 323 -4.02 -3.39 17.72
C ALA A 323 -5.16 -4.33 18.18
N ARG A 324 -6.15 -4.56 17.31
CA ARG A 324 -7.23 -5.52 17.58
C ARG A 324 -6.70 -6.94 17.77
N ALA A 325 -5.78 -7.39 16.90
CA ALA A 325 -5.13 -8.69 17.02
C ALA A 325 -4.40 -8.83 18.36
N GLN A 326 -3.68 -7.81 18.78
CA GLN A 326 -2.91 -7.81 20.02
C GLN A 326 -3.81 -7.74 21.28
N SER A 327 -4.94 -7.03 21.22
CA SER A 327 -5.95 -7.03 22.28
C SER A 327 -6.46 -8.44 22.57
N ALA A 328 -6.76 -9.22 21.53
CA ALA A 328 -7.21 -10.59 21.66
C ALA A 328 -6.15 -11.51 22.33
N GLN A 329 -4.85 -11.25 22.10
CA GLN A 329 -3.76 -12.01 22.75
C GLN A 329 -3.72 -11.86 24.27
N ILE A 330 -4.19 -10.74 24.82
CA ILE A 330 -4.35 -10.58 26.27
C ILE A 330 -5.33 -11.64 26.78
N GLY A 331 -6.46 -11.86 26.11
CA GLY A 331 -7.44 -12.88 26.47
C GLY A 331 -6.88 -14.30 26.36
N VAL A 332 -6.09 -14.60 25.34
CA VAL A 332 -5.38 -15.89 25.22
C VAL A 332 -4.46 -16.11 26.42
N ALA A 333 -3.69 -15.10 26.81
CA ALA A 333 -2.78 -15.17 27.95
C ALA A 333 -3.54 -15.29 29.29
N GLU A 334 -4.67 -14.59 29.43
CA GLU A 334 -5.50 -14.60 30.64
C GLU A 334 -6.18 -15.95 30.84
N ALA A 335 -6.61 -16.63 29.79
CA ALA A 335 -7.20 -17.96 29.85
C ALA A 335 -6.29 -18.98 30.57
N ALA A 336 -4.96 -18.80 30.52
CA ALA A 336 -4.00 -19.66 31.23
C ALA A 336 -4.02 -19.52 32.76
N LEU A 337 -4.78 -18.57 33.37
CA LEU A 337 -5.01 -18.48 34.79
C LEU A 337 -6.05 -19.50 35.27
N TYR A 338 -6.89 -19.99 34.41
CA TYR A 338 -8.03 -20.84 34.70
C TYR A 338 -7.74 -22.32 34.39
N PRO A 339 -8.52 -23.26 35.00
CA PRO A 339 -8.37 -24.67 34.68
C PRO A 339 -8.80 -24.98 33.23
N SER A 340 -7.98 -25.72 32.47
CA SER A 340 -8.40 -26.27 31.18
C SER A 340 -9.21 -27.56 31.41
N PHE A 341 -10.26 -27.74 30.64
CA PHE A 341 -11.12 -28.93 30.65
C PHE A 341 -11.02 -29.64 29.32
N SER A 342 -10.78 -30.93 29.38
CA SER A 342 -10.67 -31.75 28.16
C SER A 342 -11.53 -33.00 28.25
N LEU A 343 -11.95 -33.48 27.09
CA LEU A 343 -12.55 -34.77 26.91
C LEU A 343 -11.55 -35.62 26.13
N PHE A 344 -11.25 -36.84 26.65
CA PHE A 344 -10.34 -37.74 25.96
C PHE A 344 -10.97 -39.13 25.81
N GLY A 345 -10.54 -39.85 24.80
CA GLY A 345 -10.90 -41.23 24.55
C GLY A 345 -9.82 -41.96 23.79
N SER A 346 -9.63 -43.22 24.11
CA SER A 346 -8.77 -44.14 23.39
C SER A 346 -9.49 -45.49 23.23
N ILE A 347 -9.49 -46.02 22.04
CA ILE A 347 -9.98 -47.35 21.75
C ILE A 347 -8.96 -48.06 20.88
N GLY A 348 -8.62 -49.29 21.24
CA GLY A 348 -7.62 -50.02 20.47
C GLY A 348 -7.44 -51.44 20.91
N ILE A 349 -6.52 -52.09 20.24
CA ILE A 349 -6.04 -53.44 20.53
C ILE A 349 -4.59 -53.31 20.98
N ASP A 350 -4.27 -53.84 22.18
CA ASP A 350 -2.90 -53.92 22.68
C ASP A 350 -2.65 -55.32 23.21
N SER A 351 -1.81 -56.05 22.54
CA SER A 351 -1.49 -57.45 22.89
C SER A 351 0.01 -57.60 23.06
N THR A 352 0.41 -57.97 24.26
CA THR A 352 1.80 -58.32 24.58
C THR A 352 1.87 -59.79 24.94
N VAL A 353 2.61 -60.59 24.15
CA VAL A 353 2.72 -62.04 24.31
C VAL A 353 4.18 -62.48 24.39
N PRO A 354 4.49 -63.53 25.17
CA PRO A 354 5.82 -64.16 25.18
C PRO A 354 6.21 -64.66 23.79
N ASP A 355 7.51 -64.79 23.58
CA ASP A 355 8.05 -65.31 22.33
C ASP A 355 7.51 -66.73 22.07
N GLY A 356 7.05 -66.99 20.84
CA GLY A 356 6.43 -68.27 20.44
C GLY A 356 4.92 -68.37 20.72
N SER A 357 4.30 -67.38 21.35
CA SER A 357 2.85 -67.28 21.53
C SER A 357 2.17 -66.49 20.41
N SER A 358 0.91 -66.84 20.12
CA SER A 358 0.09 -66.12 19.13
C SER A 358 -0.63 -64.93 19.77
N PHE A 359 -0.80 -63.85 19.02
CA PHE A 359 -1.62 -62.71 19.44
C PHE A 359 -3.10 -63.10 19.53
N SER A 360 -3.77 -62.69 20.63
CA SER A 360 -5.22 -62.82 20.79
C SER A 360 -5.82 -61.40 20.73
N PHE A 361 -6.34 -61.03 19.57
CA PHE A 361 -6.94 -59.70 19.40
C PHE A 361 -8.29 -59.54 20.10
N SER A 362 -9.04 -60.63 20.25
CA SER A 362 -10.35 -60.59 20.93
C SER A 362 -10.26 -60.24 22.43
N ASP A 363 -9.16 -60.61 23.08
CA ASP A 363 -8.96 -60.42 24.51
C ASP A 363 -8.09 -59.17 24.83
N SER A 364 -7.67 -58.47 23.75
CA SER A 364 -6.75 -57.34 23.83
C SER A 364 -7.42 -55.99 23.56
N LEU A 365 -8.75 -55.96 23.44
CA LEU A 365 -9.50 -54.72 23.24
C LEU A 365 -9.40 -53.84 24.51
N THR A 366 -8.86 -52.67 24.36
CA THR A 366 -8.78 -51.64 25.39
C THR A 366 -9.64 -50.45 25.02
N MET A 367 -10.36 -49.90 26.00
CA MET A 367 -11.16 -48.69 25.82
C MET A 367 -11.11 -47.88 27.09
N VAL A 368 -10.77 -46.61 26.92
CA VAL A 368 -10.81 -45.61 28.00
C VAL A 368 -11.38 -44.31 27.46
N ALA A 369 -12.30 -43.67 28.19
CA ALA A 369 -12.79 -42.35 27.85
C ALA A 369 -13.24 -41.64 29.13
N GLY A 370 -13.10 -40.33 29.16
CA GLY A 370 -13.54 -39.53 30.29
C GLY A 370 -13.20 -38.04 30.18
N PRO A 371 -13.81 -37.22 31.04
CA PRO A 371 -13.39 -35.86 31.21
C PRO A 371 -12.09 -35.77 32.04
N ALA A 372 -11.25 -34.83 31.72
CA ALA A 372 -10.06 -34.46 32.46
C ALA A 372 -10.01 -32.95 32.69
N PHE A 373 -9.34 -32.51 33.72
CA PHE A 373 -9.01 -31.10 33.88
C PHE A 373 -7.55 -30.94 34.33
N SER A 374 -6.96 -29.83 33.93
CA SER A 374 -5.60 -29.45 34.32
C SER A 374 -5.57 -28.00 34.72
N TRP A 375 -4.99 -27.71 35.92
CA TRP A 375 -4.88 -26.35 36.43
C TRP A 375 -3.52 -26.11 37.06
N ASN A 376 -2.83 -25.10 36.50
CA ASN A 376 -1.52 -24.70 37.01
C ASN A 376 -1.69 -23.76 38.23
N ILE A 377 -1.81 -24.28 39.42
CA ILE A 377 -2.07 -23.50 40.64
C ILE A 377 -0.84 -22.76 41.18
N PHE A 378 0.36 -23.31 41.01
CA PHE A 378 1.62 -22.69 41.44
C PHE A 378 2.44 -22.27 40.23
N GLN A 379 2.40 -20.99 39.85
CA GLN A 379 3.01 -20.48 38.63
C GLN A 379 4.14 -19.46 38.87
N TYR A 380 4.41 -19.14 40.15
CA TYR A 380 5.47 -18.19 40.55
C TYR A 380 5.46 -16.86 39.77
N GLY A 381 4.27 -16.39 39.40
CA GLY A 381 4.07 -15.14 38.64
C GLY A 381 4.23 -15.25 37.10
N ARG A 382 4.61 -16.41 36.56
CA ARG A 382 4.87 -16.58 35.12
C ARG A 382 3.67 -16.18 34.27
N VAL A 383 2.48 -16.69 34.51
CA VAL A 383 1.28 -16.36 33.72
C VAL A 383 0.88 -14.90 33.91
N LYS A 384 0.90 -14.36 35.15
CA LYS A 384 0.60 -12.94 35.38
C LYS A 384 1.58 -12.01 34.67
N ASN A 385 2.85 -12.37 34.59
CA ASN A 385 3.83 -11.57 33.85
C ASN A 385 3.66 -11.70 32.35
N ASN A 386 3.19 -12.86 31.85
CA ASN A 386 2.85 -13.00 30.43
C ASN A 386 1.64 -12.10 30.05
N ILE A 387 0.60 -12.05 30.87
CA ILE A 387 -0.53 -11.14 30.69
C ILE A 387 -0.04 -9.67 30.66
N ARG A 388 0.84 -9.27 31.58
CA ARG A 388 1.43 -7.92 31.62
C ARG A 388 2.27 -7.64 30.36
N PHE A 389 2.93 -8.64 29.83
CA PHE A 389 3.68 -8.53 28.59
C PHE A 389 2.74 -8.26 27.40
N GLU A 390 1.66 -9.04 27.27
CA GLU A 390 0.67 -8.85 26.19
C GLU A 390 -0.06 -7.52 26.31
N ASP A 391 -0.39 -7.07 27.53
CA ASP A 391 -0.99 -5.76 27.79
C ASP A 391 -0.06 -4.60 27.41
N ALA A 392 1.23 -4.70 27.78
CA ALA A 392 2.23 -3.72 27.38
C ALA A 392 2.44 -3.69 25.84
N SER A 393 2.40 -4.84 25.20
CA SER A 393 2.47 -4.96 23.73
C SER A 393 1.23 -4.34 23.06
N PHE A 394 0.05 -4.52 23.64
CA PHE A 394 -1.17 -3.84 23.18
C PHE A 394 -1.03 -2.31 23.30
N GLN A 395 -0.56 -1.81 24.43
CA GLN A 395 -0.32 -0.37 24.61
C GLN A 395 0.72 0.17 23.62
N GLU A 396 1.74 -0.61 23.25
CA GLU A 396 2.70 -0.26 22.20
C GLU A 396 2.00 -0.15 20.82
N THR A 397 1.13 -1.10 20.46
CA THR A 397 0.40 -1.04 19.19
C THR A 397 -0.54 0.17 19.11
N LEU A 398 -1.22 0.54 20.21
CA LEU A 398 -2.02 1.76 20.29
C LEU A 398 -1.17 3.03 20.14
N THR A 399 0.03 3.05 20.73
CA THR A 399 0.97 4.16 20.59
C THR A 399 1.45 4.30 19.12
N ASN A 400 1.71 3.18 18.45
CA ASN A 400 2.08 3.14 17.05
C ASN A 400 0.92 3.60 16.13
N TYR A 401 -0.32 3.22 16.45
CA TYR A 401 -1.51 3.72 15.75
C TYR A 401 -1.62 5.25 15.86
N ASN A 402 -1.54 5.80 17.08
CA ASN A 402 -1.58 7.26 17.30
C ASN A 402 -0.47 7.99 16.56
N LYS A 403 0.75 7.44 16.54
CA LYS A 403 1.88 7.96 15.76
C LYS A 403 1.55 7.99 14.26
N LYS A 404 0.95 6.93 13.73
CA LYS A 404 0.52 6.84 12.33
C LYS A 404 -0.54 7.89 12.00
N VAL A 405 -1.53 8.12 12.87
CA VAL A 405 -2.54 9.18 12.70
C VAL A 405 -1.87 10.54 12.60
N LEU A 406 -0.93 10.87 13.51
CA LEU A 406 -0.18 12.13 13.45
C LEU A 406 0.66 12.26 12.17
N GLN A 407 1.28 11.19 11.71
CA GLN A 407 2.02 11.17 10.45
C GLN A 407 1.10 11.47 9.28
N ALA A 408 -0.07 10.82 9.22
CA ALA A 408 -1.06 11.03 8.16
C ALA A 408 -1.55 12.49 8.10
N VAL A 409 -1.86 13.09 9.26
CA VAL A 409 -2.23 14.51 9.36
C VAL A 409 -1.12 15.42 8.83
N ASN A 410 0.12 15.18 9.24
CA ASN A 410 1.26 15.97 8.79
C ASN A 410 1.52 15.82 7.28
N GLU A 411 1.35 14.62 6.72
CA GLU A 411 1.50 14.38 5.28
C GLU A 411 0.49 15.20 4.47
N VAL A 412 -0.78 15.21 4.88
CA VAL A 412 -1.83 16.01 4.21
C VAL A 412 -1.53 17.49 4.34
N THR A 413 -1.19 17.96 5.54
CA THR A 413 -0.86 19.39 5.78
C THR A 413 0.31 19.82 4.90
N ASN A 414 1.40 19.08 4.92
CA ASN A 414 2.58 19.38 4.10
C ASN A 414 2.26 19.36 2.60
N ALA A 415 1.42 18.42 2.14
CA ALA A 415 1.03 18.32 0.73
C ALA A 415 0.21 19.53 0.29
N LEU A 416 -0.72 20.00 1.12
CA LEU A 416 -1.54 21.19 0.85
C LEU A 416 -0.70 22.48 0.83
N GLU A 417 0.13 22.70 1.84
CA GLU A 417 0.99 23.88 1.92
C GLU A 417 1.97 23.93 0.75
N ALA A 418 2.60 22.80 0.43
CA ALA A 418 3.51 22.71 -0.70
C ALA A 418 2.78 22.95 -2.03
N TYR A 419 1.56 22.46 -2.23
CA TYR A 419 0.78 22.69 -3.44
C TYR A 419 0.52 24.19 -3.66
N ASP A 420 0.08 24.92 -2.63
CA ASP A 420 -0.15 26.38 -2.74
C ASP A 420 1.13 27.13 -3.09
N LEU A 421 2.23 26.84 -2.41
CA LEU A 421 3.53 27.46 -2.66
C LEU A 421 4.07 27.15 -4.07
N TYR A 422 3.89 25.93 -4.57
CA TYR A 422 4.28 25.58 -5.93
C TYR A 422 3.41 26.24 -7.00
N LEU A 423 2.12 26.45 -6.75
CA LEU A 423 1.26 27.24 -7.63
C LEU A 423 1.70 28.70 -7.72
N GLN A 424 2.01 29.32 -6.59
CA GLN A 424 2.55 30.68 -6.55
C GLN A 424 3.88 30.76 -7.30
N GLN A 425 4.78 29.81 -7.05
CA GLN A 425 6.07 29.75 -7.75
C GLN A 425 5.89 29.55 -9.26
N LYS A 426 4.95 28.69 -9.70
CA LYS A 426 4.63 28.48 -11.13
C LYS A 426 4.21 29.80 -11.79
N SER A 427 3.33 30.58 -11.15
CA SER A 427 2.89 31.90 -11.65
C SER A 427 4.07 32.87 -11.83
N LEU A 428 4.95 32.96 -10.83
CA LEU A 428 6.13 33.83 -10.90
C LEU A 428 7.15 33.35 -11.95
N ARG A 429 7.34 32.01 -12.08
CA ARG A 429 8.21 31.44 -13.13
C ARG A 429 7.68 31.70 -14.53
N LEU A 430 6.35 31.67 -14.74
CA LEU A 430 5.75 32.03 -16.01
C LEU A 430 6.05 33.50 -16.38
N GLN A 431 5.91 34.43 -15.45
CA GLN A 431 6.26 35.84 -15.68
C GLN A 431 7.75 36.01 -15.98
N SER A 432 8.61 35.28 -15.23
CA SER A 432 10.07 35.31 -15.44
C SER A 432 10.47 34.77 -16.82
N VAL A 433 9.91 33.65 -17.27
CA VAL A 433 10.25 33.08 -18.57
C VAL A 433 9.77 33.98 -19.72
N ASN A 434 8.56 34.56 -19.63
CA ASN A 434 8.05 35.46 -20.64
C ASN A 434 8.88 36.74 -20.76
N SER A 435 9.31 37.28 -19.60
CA SER A 435 10.22 38.45 -19.58
C SER A 435 11.59 38.11 -20.18
N SER A 436 12.12 36.92 -19.89
CA SER A 436 13.41 36.45 -20.42
C SER A 436 13.35 36.21 -21.92
N ILE A 437 12.26 35.62 -22.44
CA ILE A 437 12.02 35.43 -23.88
C ILE A 437 11.97 36.79 -24.59
N ARG A 438 11.26 37.76 -24.02
CA ARG A 438 11.19 39.10 -24.59
C ARG A 438 12.54 39.81 -24.60
N ALA A 439 13.30 39.70 -23.49
CA ALA A 439 14.65 40.27 -23.38
C ALA A 439 15.59 39.63 -24.42
N PHE A 440 15.54 38.30 -24.60
CA PHE A 440 16.31 37.60 -25.63
C PHE A 440 15.96 38.12 -27.04
N ASN A 441 14.68 38.20 -27.40
CA ASN A 441 14.25 38.66 -28.73
C ASN A 441 14.74 40.07 -29.02
N ILE A 442 14.69 40.97 -28.04
CA ILE A 442 15.20 42.34 -28.17
C ILE A 442 16.72 42.34 -28.31
N SER A 443 17.42 41.63 -27.43
CA SER A 443 18.89 41.52 -27.49
C SER A 443 19.40 40.93 -28.78
N MET A 444 18.74 39.92 -29.33
CA MET A 444 19.09 39.30 -30.58
C MET A 444 18.99 40.31 -31.76
N THR A 445 17.87 41.03 -31.84
CA THR A 445 17.70 42.07 -32.87
C THR A 445 18.74 43.20 -32.72
N GLN A 446 19.02 43.67 -31.50
CA GLN A 446 20.03 44.69 -31.28
C GLN A 446 21.45 44.23 -31.60
N TYR A 447 21.79 42.99 -31.30
CA TYR A 447 23.09 42.40 -31.63
C TYR A 447 23.27 42.22 -33.14
N GLU A 448 22.25 41.71 -33.85
CA GLU A 448 22.24 41.61 -35.32
C GLU A 448 22.47 43.01 -36.00
N ASN A 449 22.01 44.10 -35.38
CA ASN A 449 22.22 45.48 -35.84
C ASN A 449 23.48 46.14 -35.27
N GLY A 450 24.33 45.45 -34.53
CA GLY A 450 25.56 45.99 -33.92
C GLY A 450 25.34 47.01 -32.79
N GLN A 451 24.13 47.02 -32.17
CA GLN A 451 23.79 48.02 -31.16
C GLN A 451 24.18 47.61 -29.72
N ILE A 452 24.45 46.34 -29.47
CA ILE A 452 24.88 45.82 -28.16
C ILE A 452 26.07 44.87 -28.32
N SER A 453 26.82 44.71 -27.22
CA SER A 453 27.93 43.73 -27.16
C SER A 453 27.41 42.28 -27.11
N PHE A 454 28.29 41.35 -27.52
CA PHE A 454 28.01 39.90 -27.42
C PHE A 454 27.70 39.47 -25.99
N GLU A 455 28.39 39.99 -25.02
CA GLU A 455 28.18 39.68 -23.59
C GLU A 455 26.72 39.91 -23.17
N ARG A 456 26.09 40.99 -23.62
CA ARG A 456 24.65 41.23 -23.33
C ARG A 456 23.73 40.23 -23.98
N LEU A 457 24.01 39.82 -25.22
CA LEU A 457 23.26 38.75 -25.90
C LEU A 457 23.43 37.45 -25.16
N LEU A 458 24.68 37.05 -24.83
CA LEU A 458 25.01 35.82 -24.13
C LEU A 458 24.24 35.70 -22.80
N ASN A 459 24.28 36.75 -21.99
CA ASN A 459 23.56 36.83 -20.72
C ASN A 459 22.04 36.65 -20.90
N SER A 460 21.46 37.22 -21.99
CA SER A 460 20.03 37.03 -22.27
C SER A 460 19.68 35.59 -22.69
N VAL A 461 20.57 34.94 -23.46
CA VAL A 461 20.45 33.52 -23.85
C VAL A 461 20.49 32.62 -22.62
N GLU A 462 21.47 32.80 -21.75
CA GLU A 462 21.60 32.01 -20.52
C GLU A 462 20.38 32.13 -19.61
N LYS A 463 19.93 33.37 -19.34
CA LYS A 463 18.76 33.65 -18.49
C LYS A 463 17.50 33.02 -19.08
N MET A 464 17.29 33.13 -20.39
CA MET A 464 16.15 32.55 -21.06
C MET A 464 16.17 31.03 -20.97
N THR A 465 17.28 30.38 -21.33
CA THR A 465 17.44 28.92 -21.27
C THR A 465 17.15 28.39 -19.86
N ARG A 466 17.69 29.04 -18.82
CA ARG A 466 17.46 28.67 -17.43
C ARG A 466 16.00 28.91 -16.99
N ALA A 467 15.38 30.01 -17.43
CA ALA A 467 14.00 30.32 -17.08
C ALA A 467 13.02 29.32 -17.69
N GLU A 468 13.25 28.89 -18.96
CA GLU A 468 12.43 27.87 -19.63
C GLU A 468 12.54 26.51 -18.93
N ASP A 469 13.76 26.07 -18.61
CA ASP A 469 13.99 24.81 -17.90
C ASP A 469 13.32 24.81 -16.52
N ASN A 470 13.46 25.90 -15.77
CA ASN A 470 12.81 26.08 -14.48
C ASN A 470 11.28 26.07 -14.59
N TYR A 471 10.70 26.67 -15.65
CA TYR A 471 9.25 26.68 -15.85
C TYR A 471 8.72 25.30 -16.22
N ALA A 472 9.39 24.54 -17.07
CA ALA A 472 9.03 23.16 -17.38
C ALA A 472 9.13 22.25 -16.12
N SER A 473 10.18 22.42 -15.33
CA SER A 473 10.38 21.68 -14.09
C SER A 473 9.27 21.95 -13.06
N ILE A 474 8.88 23.22 -12.86
CA ILE A 474 7.85 23.55 -11.86
C ILE A 474 6.47 23.04 -12.24
N LYS A 475 6.14 22.89 -13.52
CA LYS A 475 4.90 22.24 -13.97
C LYS A 475 4.81 20.81 -13.47
N GLY A 476 5.89 20.05 -13.64
CA GLY A 476 5.99 18.69 -13.10
C GLY A 476 5.91 18.64 -11.59
N SER A 477 6.53 19.61 -10.90
CA SER A 477 6.47 19.69 -9.43
C SER A 477 5.05 19.94 -8.92
N VAL A 478 4.29 20.85 -9.53
CA VAL A 478 2.87 21.08 -9.19
C VAL A 478 2.03 19.83 -9.39
N ALA A 479 2.21 19.12 -10.53
CA ALA A 479 1.49 17.89 -10.80
C ALA A 479 1.84 16.79 -9.78
N ASN A 480 3.12 16.62 -9.44
CA ASN A 480 3.56 15.67 -8.43
C ASN A 480 3.06 16.00 -7.03
N GLN A 481 2.84 17.27 -6.71
CA GLN A 481 2.28 17.65 -5.42
C GLN A 481 0.81 17.26 -5.28
N VAL A 482 0.05 17.30 -6.38
CA VAL A 482 -1.31 16.74 -6.42
C VAL A 482 -1.29 15.23 -6.18
N VAL A 483 -0.33 14.50 -6.78
CA VAL A 483 -0.14 13.08 -6.49
C VAL A 483 0.16 12.83 -5.01
N ALA A 484 1.06 13.62 -4.42
CA ALA A 484 1.40 13.50 -3.00
C ALA A 484 0.18 13.72 -2.10
N LEU A 485 -0.68 14.69 -2.43
CA LEU A 485 -1.92 14.93 -1.70
C LEU A 485 -2.88 13.74 -1.77
N TYR A 486 -3.19 13.23 -2.97
CA TYR A 486 -4.10 12.09 -3.09
C TYR A 486 -3.55 10.82 -2.46
N LYS A 487 -2.22 10.60 -2.51
CA LYS A 487 -1.55 9.54 -1.76
C LYS A 487 -1.74 9.72 -0.25
N SER A 488 -1.56 10.93 0.28
CA SER A 488 -1.73 11.21 1.70
C SER A 488 -3.19 11.11 2.18
N LEU A 489 -4.15 11.20 1.28
CA LEU A 489 -5.57 10.93 1.54
C LEU A 489 -5.93 9.43 1.42
N GLY A 490 -4.97 8.59 1.02
CA GLY A 490 -5.19 7.15 0.85
C GLY A 490 -6.09 6.80 -0.33
N GLY A 491 -6.14 7.66 -1.37
CA GLY A 491 -6.99 7.46 -2.55
C GLY A 491 -6.41 6.45 -3.55
N GLY A 492 -7.28 5.73 -4.26
CA GLY A 492 -6.91 4.91 -5.42
C GLY A 492 -7.13 3.41 -5.28
N TRP A 493 -7.18 2.85 -4.07
CA TRP A 493 -7.36 1.42 -3.87
C TRP A 493 -8.78 0.92 -4.23
N GLN A 494 -9.77 1.80 -4.18
CA GLN A 494 -11.18 1.47 -4.46
C GLN A 494 -11.41 1.04 -5.92
N ALA A 495 -10.50 1.35 -6.82
CA ALA A 495 -10.57 0.94 -8.23
C ALA A 495 -10.56 -0.60 -8.42
N GLN A 496 -10.07 -1.35 -7.43
CA GLN A 496 -10.07 -2.81 -7.41
C GLN A 496 -11.24 -3.42 -6.61
N THR A 497 -12.08 -2.62 -5.97
CA THR A 497 -13.24 -3.14 -5.23
C THR A 497 -14.13 -3.97 -6.14
N GLY A 498 -14.45 -5.19 -5.70
CA GLY A 498 -15.28 -6.14 -6.46
C GLY A 498 -14.55 -6.90 -7.59
N LYS A 499 -13.24 -6.66 -7.79
CA LYS A 499 -12.43 -7.42 -8.74
C LYS A 499 -11.62 -8.50 -8.03
N PRO A 500 -11.24 -9.59 -8.74
CA PRO A 500 -10.33 -10.59 -8.19
C PRO A 500 -8.97 -9.98 -7.86
N PHE A 501 -8.42 -10.33 -6.70
CA PHE A 501 -7.10 -9.88 -6.26
C PHE A 501 -5.95 -10.81 -6.68
N LEU A 502 -6.27 -11.94 -7.33
CA LEU A 502 -5.32 -12.86 -7.97
C LEU A 502 -5.74 -13.10 -9.41
N SER A 503 -4.74 -13.24 -10.29
CA SER A 503 -4.95 -13.61 -11.69
C SER A 503 -5.44 -15.06 -11.82
N ASP A 504 -6.15 -15.35 -12.93
CA ASP A 504 -6.59 -16.71 -13.22
C ASP A 504 -5.41 -17.65 -13.48
N GLU A 505 -4.31 -17.14 -14.06
CA GLU A 505 -3.10 -17.90 -14.33
C GLU A 505 -2.45 -18.43 -13.04
N ILE A 506 -2.21 -17.56 -12.06
CA ILE A 506 -1.65 -17.95 -10.75
C ILE A 506 -2.58 -18.91 -10.02
N THR A 507 -3.89 -18.64 -10.06
CA THR A 507 -4.91 -19.49 -9.46
C THR A 507 -4.85 -20.91 -10.02
N GLN A 508 -4.76 -21.03 -11.34
CA GLN A 508 -4.65 -22.33 -12.00
C GLN A 508 -3.37 -23.08 -11.60
N GLN A 509 -2.22 -22.39 -11.61
CA GLN A 509 -0.94 -22.97 -11.18
C GLN A 509 -0.99 -23.47 -9.72
N MET A 510 -1.72 -22.78 -8.84
CA MET A 510 -1.87 -23.18 -7.43
C MET A 510 -2.75 -24.42 -7.29
N VAL A 511 -3.88 -24.47 -8.00
CA VAL A 511 -4.80 -25.62 -8.00
C VAL A 511 -4.15 -26.87 -8.58
N GLU A 512 -3.29 -26.73 -9.60
CA GLU A 512 -2.54 -27.86 -10.16
C GLU A 512 -1.54 -28.48 -9.17
N ARG A 513 -1.04 -27.72 -8.18
CA ARG A 513 -0.04 -28.17 -7.19
C ARG A 513 -0.65 -28.76 -5.93
N THR A 514 -1.81 -28.28 -5.51
CA THR A 514 -2.39 -28.62 -4.20
C THR A 514 -3.92 -28.49 -4.28
N ASP A 515 -4.62 -29.35 -3.54
CA ASP A 515 -6.06 -29.21 -3.35
C ASP A 515 -6.36 -27.98 -2.49
N TRP A 516 -7.10 -27.03 -3.05
CA TRP A 516 -7.48 -25.78 -2.40
C TRP A 516 -8.93 -25.79 -1.89
N ASP A 517 -9.67 -26.89 -2.06
CA ASP A 517 -11.01 -27.14 -1.49
C ASP A 517 -11.94 -25.88 -1.53
N GLY A 518 -11.99 -25.21 -2.69
CA GLY A 518 -12.82 -24.04 -2.91
C GLY A 518 -12.25 -22.70 -2.41
N TYR A 519 -11.10 -22.67 -1.72
CA TYR A 519 -10.47 -21.43 -1.24
C TYR A 519 -10.14 -20.42 -2.35
N LEU A 520 -9.92 -20.89 -3.57
CA LEU A 520 -9.55 -20.09 -4.74
C LEU A 520 -10.70 -19.91 -5.74
N ASP A 521 -11.93 -20.26 -5.37
CA ASP A 521 -13.11 -20.00 -6.18
C ASP A 521 -13.30 -18.51 -6.43
N GLN A 522 -13.97 -18.14 -7.52
CA GLN A 522 -14.10 -16.75 -7.95
C GLN A 522 -14.67 -15.85 -6.85
N GLU A 523 -15.63 -16.33 -6.08
CA GLU A 523 -16.23 -15.60 -4.96
C GLU A 523 -15.20 -15.30 -3.85
N ASN A 524 -14.28 -16.23 -3.61
CA ASN A 524 -13.25 -16.15 -2.59
C ASN A 524 -12.04 -15.31 -2.99
N ARG A 525 -11.94 -14.92 -4.26
CA ARG A 525 -10.90 -14.02 -4.79
C ARG A 525 -11.30 -12.55 -4.79
N VAL A 526 -12.51 -12.23 -4.36
CA VAL A 526 -12.95 -10.85 -4.13
C VAL A 526 -12.77 -10.52 -2.64
N LEU A 527 -12.21 -9.35 -2.37
CA LEU A 527 -11.93 -8.93 -1.00
C LEU A 527 -13.23 -8.62 -0.24
N PRO A 528 -13.40 -9.16 0.98
CA PRO A 528 -14.51 -8.75 1.84
C PRO A 528 -14.29 -7.32 2.34
N PRO A 529 -15.37 -6.60 2.71
CA PRO A 529 -15.24 -5.32 3.38
C PRO A 529 -14.52 -5.50 4.72
N LEU A 530 -13.71 -4.51 5.10
CA LEU A 530 -13.07 -4.50 6.41
C LEU A 530 -14.13 -4.29 7.50
N PRO A 531 -14.02 -4.97 8.65
CA PRO A 531 -14.91 -4.80 9.79
C PRO A 531 -14.58 -3.51 10.56
N ILE A 532 -14.71 -2.39 9.87
CA ILE A 532 -14.60 -1.07 10.50
C ILE A 532 -15.98 -0.77 11.03
N GLU A 533 -16.14 -0.67 12.34
CA GLU A 533 -17.34 -0.09 12.94
C GLU A 533 -17.46 1.33 12.38
N ARG A 534 -18.40 1.53 11.45
CA ARG A 534 -18.80 2.87 11.07
C ARG A 534 -19.23 3.54 12.37
N VAL A 535 -18.61 4.64 12.72
CA VAL A 535 -19.15 5.53 13.75
C VAL A 535 -20.58 5.81 13.29
N ASP A 536 -21.52 5.24 14.02
CA ASP A 536 -22.94 5.28 13.68
C ASP A 536 -23.34 6.74 13.57
N GLU A 537 -23.78 7.19 12.40
CA GLU A 537 -24.42 8.51 12.19
C GLU A 537 -25.73 8.62 12.98
N THR A 538 -26.07 7.62 13.79
CA THR A 538 -27.24 7.54 14.65
C THR A 538 -26.96 7.81 16.13
N ALA A 539 -25.94 8.59 16.47
CA ALA A 539 -25.87 9.16 17.81
C ALA A 539 -27.08 10.09 18.01
N PRO A 540 -27.94 9.86 19.02
CA PRO A 540 -29.10 10.70 19.24
C PRO A 540 -28.62 12.15 19.46
N LYS A 541 -29.14 13.08 18.66
CA LYS A 541 -28.98 14.51 18.90
C LYS A 541 -29.44 14.75 20.34
N GLY A 542 -28.47 15.07 21.21
CA GLY A 542 -28.74 15.37 22.60
C GLY A 542 -29.80 16.47 22.68
N GLU A 543 -30.87 16.19 23.38
CA GLU A 543 -31.79 17.19 23.86
C GLU A 543 -30.96 18.16 24.71
N GLU A 544 -30.87 19.40 24.25
CA GLU A 544 -30.35 20.50 25.07
C GLU A 544 -31.28 20.73 26.27
N PRO A 545 -30.72 21.03 27.46
CA PRO A 545 -31.50 21.28 28.66
C PRO A 545 -32.24 22.62 28.62
#